data_728becbc3b7a888291fc14ce689d3929
#
_entry.id   728becbc3b7a888291fc14ce689d3929
#
_cell.length_a   1.000
_cell.length_b   1.000
_cell.length_c   1.000
_cell.angle_alpha   90.00
_cell.angle_beta   90.00
_cell.angle_gamma   90.00
#
_symmetry.space_group_name_H-M   'P 1'
#
loop_
_entity.id
_entity.type
_entity.pdbx_description
1 polymer ?
#
loop_
_entity_poly.entity_id
_entity_poly.type
_entity_poly.pdbx_seq_one_letter_code
_entity_poly.pdbx_strand_id
1 'polypeptide(L)'
;LDKHGVDFDMTWDSEIEYEMRRTGRGIDLEMKIPFNNFRMSDDDSITWNLNFYRYISYKNELGFCYGPESRNPADEFNALEPYSLQGVKRERERIQIMPYSVYGNDFAVERTYANAGFDVKIPLQTSSVINIAFNPDYSQLEGDPLYMDFNNRYPIYLSEYRPFFIEEQAVFDTDNEIFYSRAIVNPYIAGRYTFKGQNAQGGLIAAYDKTDPNVSNNEAFAGLGRWRYLFDAADLGIMSLYRYNRDYHYSNAVVSADGMFRWPGLWRHNFVTGVSYTDTADQSYGFYYDEFSRYITDNWTAMIHIGGIEPSFNNDMGYITDNDNQHIGGYVGRIFRPQSRWVKSLTLAEDFGFDTKWDTPQYFITQFSDSIEYYQSLDINADIFSNTHTGISYKWIRSDVYNTMLTYTYPNIYLYSRINKYISLNGYTRFGYGIDYTKVNVGKNFYLNAGTNIMPLPELSFWARYSYQEFGTDTSLSATSIDMLDEITPQWNTHSVSTGVSVSPVNFMNIECIYERIYAGFEEDYFYESEYNEITDRIFFFLEYEYDSYKNLYIGYRYQKNANSESSPGIESLLFFKFTGLFEI
;
A
#
# COMPACT_ATOMS: atom_id res chain seq x y z
N LEU A 1 -5.75 1.11 -15.79
CA LEU A 1 -6.09 -0.29 -15.46
C LEU A 1 -4.90 -0.92 -14.79
N ASP A 2 -5.16 -1.63 -13.75
CA ASP A 2 -4.17 -2.30 -12.97
C ASP A 2 -3.38 -3.33 -13.79
N LYS A 3 -2.24 -3.67 -13.22
CA LYS A 3 -1.30 -4.67 -13.73
C LYS A 3 -1.90 -6.08 -13.91
N HIS A 4 -3.06 -6.37 -13.31
CA HIS A 4 -3.66 -7.70 -13.29
C HIS A 4 -5.11 -7.73 -13.81
N GLY A 5 -5.66 -6.59 -14.21
CA GLY A 5 -7.07 -6.46 -14.65
C GLY A 5 -8.07 -6.77 -13.52
N VAL A 6 -7.71 -6.54 -12.27
CA VAL A 6 -8.53 -6.82 -11.08
C VAL A 6 -8.69 -5.59 -10.19
N ASP A 7 -7.67 -4.71 -10.14
CA ASP A 7 -7.68 -3.50 -9.32
C ASP A 7 -7.55 -2.24 -10.17
N PHE A 8 -8.08 -1.14 -9.70
CA PHE A 8 -7.96 0.15 -10.34
C PHE A 8 -6.64 0.80 -9.93
N ASP A 9 -5.89 1.31 -10.91
CA ASP A 9 -4.78 2.20 -10.63
C ASP A 9 -5.34 3.55 -10.14
N MET A 10 -5.39 3.72 -8.83
CA MET A 10 -5.88 4.94 -8.19
C MET A 10 -4.85 6.07 -8.22
N THR A 11 -3.63 5.79 -8.69
CA THR A 11 -2.57 6.80 -8.82
C THR A 11 -2.60 7.51 -10.18
N TRP A 12 -3.39 6.96 -11.14
CA TRP A 12 -3.54 7.57 -12.45
C TRP A 12 -4.34 8.87 -12.34
N ASP A 13 -3.73 9.97 -12.71
CA ASP A 13 -4.34 11.28 -12.77
C ASP A 13 -4.29 11.83 -14.19
N SER A 14 -5.28 12.60 -14.58
CA SER A 14 -5.36 13.17 -15.92
C SER A 14 -6.27 14.39 -15.98
N GLU A 15 -5.99 15.28 -16.91
CA GLU A 15 -6.84 16.42 -17.21
C GLU A 15 -8.16 15.95 -17.84
N ILE A 16 -9.21 15.84 -17.05
CA ILE A 16 -10.57 15.55 -17.52
C ILE A 16 -11.48 16.69 -17.09
N GLU A 17 -12.04 17.40 -18.07
CA GLU A 17 -13.11 18.37 -17.79
C GLU A 17 -14.44 17.64 -17.79
N TYR A 18 -15.26 17.83 -16.77
CA TYR A 18 -16.60 17.25 -16.73
C TYR A 18 -17.62 18.20 -16.12
N GLU A 19 -18.84 18.08 -16.60
CA GLU A 19 -20.00 18.73 -16.01
C GLU A 19 -21.13 17.73 -15.80
N MET A 20 -21.76 17.80 -14.66
CA MET A 20 -22.82 16.87 -14.25
C MET A 20 -24.09 17.64 -13.89
N ARG A 21 -25.22 17.23 -14.48
CA ARG A 21 -26.51 17.80 -14.22
C ARG A 21 -27.50 16.76 -13.73
N ARG A 22 -28.19 17.04 -12.63
CA ARG A 22 -29.33 16.23 -12.20
C ARG A 22 -30.56 16.64 -12.99
N THR A 23 -31.26 15.67 -13.55
CA THR A 23 -32.51 15.82 -14.29
C THR A 23 -33.62 15.04 -13.60
N GLY A 24 -34.88 15.28 -13.99
CA GLY A 24 -36.01 14.51 -13.47
C GLY A 24 -35.98 13.01 -13.82
N ARG A 25 -35.09 12.58 -14.71
CA ARG A 25 -34.94 11.20 -15.15
C ARG A 25 -33.64 10.54 -14.68
N GLY A 26 -32.71 11.32 -14.11
CA GLY A 26 -31.40 10.76 -13.70
C GLY A 26 -30.30 11.83 -13.62
N ILE A 27 -29.16 11.47 -14.10
CA ILE A 27 -27.97 12.32 -14.17
C ILE A 27 -27.49 12.34 -15.61
N ASP A 28 -27.30 13.53 -16.17
CA ASP A 28 -26.61 13.74 -17.42
C ASP A 28 -25.15 14.12 -17.08
N LEU A 29 -24.21 13.45 -17.72
CA LEU A 29 -22.77 13.68 -17.56
C LEU A 29 -22.17 13.96 -18.94
N GLU A 30 -21.47 15.08 -19.06
CA GLU A 30 -20.66 15.43 -20.22
C GLU A 30 -19.20 15.47 -19.78
N MET A 31 -18.31 14.82 -20.54
CA MET A 31 -16.88 14.76 -20.24
C MET A 31 -16.08 15.12 -21.50
N LYS A 32 -15.05 15.94 -21.30
CA LYS A 32 -14.02 16.20 -22.28
C LYS A 32 -12.73 15.53 -21.80
N ILE A 33 -12.30 14.50 -22.51
CA ILE A 33 -11.14 13.70 -22.20
C ILE A 33 -10.09 13.95 -23.28
N PRO A 34 -9.00 14.68 -22.99
CA PRO A 34 -7.94 14.91 -23.94
C PRO A 34 -7.26 13.62 -24.38
N PHE A 35 -6.98 13.48 -25.65
CA PHE A 35 -6.31 12.28 -26.18
C PHE A 35 -4.86 12.13 -25.71
N ASN A 36 -4.20 13.21 -25.31
CA ASN A 36 -2.87 13.19 -24.71
C ASN A 36 -2.79 12.46 -23.37
N ASN A 37 -3.93 12.25 -22.71
CA ASN A 37 -3.98 11.43 -21.49
C ASN A 37 -3.75 9.94 -21.75
N PHE A 38 -3.78 9.51 -23.01
CA PHE A 38 -3.67 8.09 -23.37
C PHE A 38 -2.54 7.86 -24.35
N ARG A 39 -1.80 6.79 -24.14
CA ARG A 39 -0.85 6.27 -25.12
C ARG A 39 -1.62 5.49 -26.17
N MET A 40 -1.57 5.93 -27.39
CA MET A 40 -2.34 5.36 -28.49
C MET A 40 -1.42 4.94 -29.64
N SER A 41 -1.86 3.97 -30.49
CA SER A 41 -1.15 3.60 -31.72
C SER A 41 -1.21 4.73 -32.75
N ASP A 42 -0.29 4.76 -33.73
CA ASP A 42 -0.24 5.80 -34.78
C ASP A 42 -1.21 5.53 -35.96
N ASP A 43 -2.22 4.70 -35.75
CA ASP A 43 -3.18 4.34 -36.78
C ASP A 43 -4.26 5.41 -36.97
N ASP A 44 -4.77 5.56 -38.21
CA ASP A 44 -5.86 6.48 -38.52
C ASP A 44 -7.21 6.11 -37.83
N SER A 45 -7.33 4.88 -37.40
CA SER A 45 -8.48 4.34 -36.67
C SER A 45 -8.03 3.76 -35.35
N ILE A 46 -8.59 4.25 -34.26
CA ILE A 46 -8.29 3.83 -32.90
C ILE A 46 -9.51 3.13 -32.34
N THR A 47 -9.32 1.94 -31.76
CA THR A 47 -10.38 1.25 -31.05
C THR A 47 -10.18 1.41 -29.56
N TRP A 48 -11.16 2.01 -28.90
CA TRP A 48 -11.23 2.11 -27.46
C TRP A 48 -12.21 1.08 -26.94
N ASN A 49 -11.85 0.43 -25.86
CA ASN A 49 -12.77 -0.42 -25.11
C ASN A 49 -13.35 0.42 -23.98
N LEU A 50 -14.66 0.61 -23.96
CA LEU A 50 -15.34 1.47 -22.99
C LEU A 50 -16.38 0.66 -22.20
N ASN A 51 -16.50 0.99 -20.93
CA ASN A 51 -17.65 0.63 -20.11
C ASN A 51 -17.98 1.80 -19.18
N PHE A 52 -19.22 1.89 -18.77
CA PHE A 52 -19.66 2.86 -17.78
C PHE A 52 -20.27 2.08 -16.62
N TYR A 53 -19.81 2.41 -15.42
CA TYR A 53 -20.43 1.87 -14.23
C TYR A 53 -20.85 3.00 -13.27
N ARG A 54 -21.92 2.76 -12.56
CA ARG A 54 -22.48 3.69 -11.61
C ARG A 54 -22.60 3.01 -10.25
N TYR A 55 -21.93 3.54 -9.28
CA TYR A 55 -22.10 3.11 -7.90
C TYR A 55 -23.17 3.95 -7.20
N ILE A 56 -24.23 3.30 -6.73
CA ILE A 56 -25.32 3.92 -5.98
C ILE A 56 -25.07 3.66 -4.50
N SER A 57 -24.34 4.56 -3.86
CA SER A 57 -23.78 4.37 -2.52
C SER A 57 -24.82 4.04 -1.44
N TYR A 58 -26.01 4.67 -1.48
CA TYR A 58 -27.05 4.42 -0.48
C TYR A 58 -27.76 3.07 -0.63
N LYS A 59 -27.61 2.41 -1.78
CA LYS A 59 -28.13 1.07 -2.06
C LYS A 59 -27.05 0.01 -2.01
N ASN A 60 -25.78 0.41 -2.02
CA ASN A 60 -24.63 -0.45 -2.26
C ASN A 60 -24.82 -1.28 -3.55
N GLU A 61 -25.28 -0.62 -4.60
CA GLU A 61 -25.52 -1.23 -5.91
C GLU A 61 -24.52 -0.66 -6.91
N LEU A 62 -23.86 -1.53 -7.66
CA LEU A 62 -23.05 -1.20 -8.82
C LEU A 62 -23.78 -1.63 -10.07
N GLY A 63 -24.08 -0.69 -10.95
CA GLY A 63 -24.70 -0.92 -12.24
C GLY A 63 -23.69 -0.71 -13.36
N PHE A 64 -23.67 -1.61 -14.34
CA PHE A 64 -22.81 -1.54 -15.52
C PHE A 64 -23.65 -1.26 -16.76
N CYS A 65 -23.06 -0.53 -17.72
CA CYS A 65 -23.69 -0.38 -19.03
C CYS A 65 -23.58 -1.69 -19.82
N TYR A 66 -22.42 -2.32 -19.76
CA TYR A 66 -22.13 -3.65 -20.30
C TYR A 66 -21.73 -4.54 -19.15
N GLY A 67 -22.63 -5.43 -18.73
CA GLY A 67 -22.40 -6.28 -17.57
C GLY A 67 -21.50 -7.46 -17.90
N PRO A 68 -20.65 -7.89 -16.98
CA PRO A 68 -19.89 -9.13 -17.12
C PRO A 68 -20.83 -10.32 -17.15
N GLU A 69 -20.47 -11.36 -17.92
CA GLU A 69 -21.23 -12.62 -17.97
C GLU A 69 -21.20 -13.38 -16.65
N SER A 70 -20.17 -13.13 -15.83
CA SER A 70 -20.02 -13.69 -14.48
C SER A 70 -19.80 -12.60 -13.45
N ARG A 71 -19.96 -12.92 -12.16
CA ARG A 71 -19.68 -12.02 -11.05
C ARG A 71 -18.19 -12.02 -10.64
N ASN A 72 -17.34 -12.56 -11.49
CA ASN A 72 -15.92 -12.53 -11.27
C ASN A 72 -15.39 -11.11 -11.57
N PRO A 73 -14.73 -10.42 -10.65
CA PRO A 73 -14.14 -9.10 -10.90
C PRO A 73 -13.23 -9.06 -12.13
N ALA A 74 -12.58 -10.17 -12.46
CA ALA A 74 -11.77 -10.30 -13.67
C ALA A 74 -12.57 -10.19 -14.97
N ASP A 75 -13.85 -10.52 -14.97
CA ASP A 75 -14.70 -10.45 -16.15
C ASP A 75 -15.30 -9.05 -16.33
N GLU A 76 -15.23 -8.19 -15.31
CA GLU A 76 -15.66 -6.79 -15.42
C GLU A 76 -14.88 -6.04 -16.50
N PHE A 77 -13.60 -6.36 -16.66
CA PHE A 77 -12.74 -5.77 -17.69
C PHE A 77 -12.88 -6.44 -19.06
N ASN A 78 -13.38 -7.66 -19.11
CA ASN A 78 -13.70 -8.36 -20.37
C ASN A 78 -15.03 -7.91 -20.97
N ALA A 79 -15.88 -7.24 -20.20
CA ALA A 79 -17.17 -6.70 -20.63
C ALA A 79 -17.07 -5.29 -21.23
N LEU A 80 -15.91 -4.92 -21.78
CA LEU A 80 -15.70 -3.65 -22.46
C LEU A 80 -16.21 -3.73 -23.91
N GLU A 81 -17.02 -2.75 -24.33
CA GLU A 81 -17.46 -2.64 -25.72
C GLU A 81 -16.43 -1.87 -26.56
N PRO A 82 -16.04 -2.41 -27.72
CA PRO A 82 -15.12 -1.74 -28.61
C PRO A 82 -15.79 -0.55 -29.30
N TYR A 83 -15.17 0.61 -29.19
CA TYR A 83 -15.61 1.85 -29.83
C TYR A 83 -14.54 2.34 -30.81
N SER A 84 -14.85 2.37 -32.11
CA SER A 84 -13.90 2.79 -33.11
C SER A 84 -14.01 4.30 -33.36
N LEU A 85 -12.90 5.00 -33.12
CA LEU A 85 -12.73 6.43 -33.38
C LEU A 85 -11.97 6.61 -34.70
N GLN A 86 -12.51 7.40 -35.61
CA GLN A 86 -11.87 7.71 -36.89
C GLN A 86 -11.50 9.18 -36.98
N GLY A 87 -10.40 9.46 -37.66
CA GLY A 87 -9.96 10.83 -37.91
C GLY A 87 -9.46 11.56 -36.67
N VAL A 88 -8.95 10.85 -35.71
CA VAL A 88 -8.35 11.42 -34.50
C VAL A 88 -7.09 12.17 -34.90
N LYS A 89 -7.13 13.50 -34.79
CA LYS A 89 -5.93 14.33 -34.95
C LYS A 89 -5.20 14.39 -33.63
N ARG A 90 -3.95 13.98 -33.64
CA ARG A 90 -3.07 14.08 -32.50
C ARG A 90 -2.36 15.43 -32.49
N GLU A 91 -2.41 16.07 -31.36
CA GLU A 91 -1.41 17.10 -31.04
C GLU A 91 -0.14 16.38 -30.58
N ARG A 92 1.02 16.85 -30.99
CA ARG A 92 2.29 16.37 -30.46
C ARG A 92 2.33 16.74 -28.98
N GLU A 93 2.57 15.76 -28.14
CA GLU A 93 2.85 16.04 -26.74
C GLU A 93 4.03 16.98 -26.64
N ARG A 94 3.90 18.00 -25.80
CA ARG A 94 4.92 19.03 -25.57
C ARG A 94 5.86 18.60 -24.48
N ILE A 95 7.07 19.13 -24.49
CA ILE A 95 7.98 19.00 -23.36
C ILE A 95 7.37 19.75 -22.19
N GLN A 96 7.25 19.07 -21.06
CA GLN A 96 6.73 19.64 -19.82
C GLN A 96 7.87 19.87 -18.84
N ILE A 97 7.93 21.04 -18.25
CA ILE A 97 8.88 21.40 -17.20
C ILE A 97 8.05 21.74 -15.95
N MET A 98 8.27 21.00 -14.89
CA MET A 98 7.55 21.11 -13.62
C MET A 98 8.50 21.57 -12.51
N PRO A 99 8.73 22.89 -12.36
CA PRO A 99 9.51 23.40 -11.24
C PRO A 99 8.72 23.34 -9.95
N TYR A 100 9.43 23.14 -8.86
CA TYR A 100 8.89 23.32 -7.52
C TYR A 100 9.83 24.12 -6.65
N SER A 101 9.28 24.74 -5.63
CA SER A 101 10.04 25.35 -4.54
C SER A 101 9.32 25.20 -3.21
N VAL A 102 10.10 24.94 -2.16
CA VAL A 102 9.60 24.86 -0.79
C VAL A 102 10.41 25.85 0.06
N TYR A 103 9.71 26.60 0.88
CA TYR A 103 10.29 27.44 1.89
C TYR A 103 9.59 27.16 3.22
N GLY A 104 10.36 26.95 4.27
CA GLY A 104 9.81 26.67 5.58
C GLY A 104 10.65 27.23 6.70
N ASN A 105 10.00 27.38 7.86
CA ASN A 105 10.64 27.81 9.09
C ASN A 105 10.17 26.92 10.24
N ASP A 106 11.11 26.27 10.89
CA ASP A 106 10.88 25.56 12.14
C ASP A 106 11.15 26.51 13.30
N PHE A 107 10.07 26.90 13.98
CA PHE A 107 10.13 27.84 15.08
C PHE A 107 10.67 27.24 16.39
N ALA A 108 10.67 25.91 16.50
CA ALA A 108 11.13 25.21 17.70
C ALA A 108 12.67 25.20 17.81
N VAL A 109 13.34 25.06 16.65
CA VAL A 109 14.81 25.01 16.56
C VAL A 109 15.39 26.25 15.86
N GLU A 110 14.54 27.25 15.55
CA GLU A 110 14.92 28.51 14.87
C GLU A 110 15.66 28.25 13.55
N ARG A 111 15.20 27.21 12.78
CA ARG A 111 15.84 26.80 11.55
C ARG A 111 14.96 27.12 10.35
N THR A 112 15.50 27.87 9.41
CA THR A 112 14.88 28.08 8.09
C THR A 112 15.46 27.08 7.11
N TYR A 113 14.60 26.50 6.27
CA TYR A 113 15.03 25.69 5.13
C TYR A 113 14.38 26.20 3.84
N ALA A 114 15.09 26.04 2.75
CA ALA A 114 14.59 26.28 1.41
C ALA A 114 15.08 25.17 0.51
N ASN A 115 14.21 24.67 -0.31
CA ASN A 115 14.53 23.66 -1.31
C ASN A 115 13.84 24.00 -2.63
N ALA A 116 14.49 23.66 -3.75
CA ALA A 116 13.93 23.84 -5.07
C ALA A 116 14.47 22.77 -6.02
N GLY A 117 13.67 22.39 -6.98
CA GLY A 117 14.02 21.45 -8.02
C GLY A 117 13.07 21.54 -9.19
N PHE A 118 13.22 20.66 -10.13
CA PHE A 118 12.32 20.58 -11.28
C PHE A 118 12.38 19.21 -11.92
N ASP A 119 11.27 18.84 -12.52
CA ASP A 119 11.13 17.67 -13.37
C ASP A 119 10.95 18.09 -14.83
N VAL A 120 11.54 17.33 -15.74
CA VAL A 120 11.39 17.52 -17.18
C VAL A 120 10.84 16.25 -17.79
N LYS A 121 9.64 16.34 -18.37
CA LYS A 121 8.99 15.25 -19.08
C LYS A 121 9.11 15.47 -20.58
N ILE A 122 9.73 14.53 -21.26
CA ILE A 122 10.02 14.58 -22.69
C ILE A 122 9.30 13.42 -23.36
N PRO A 123 8.18 13.66 -24.02
CA PRO A 123 7.54 12.64 -24.84
C PRO A 123 8.40 12.40 -26.10
N LEU A 124 8.86 11.15 -26.28
CA LEU A 124 9.66 10.79 -27.46
C LEU A 124 8.75 10.33 -28.62
N GLN A 125 7.78 9.52 -28.26
CA GLN A 125 6.75 8.98 -29.16
C GLN A 125 5.45 8.85 -28.37
N THR A 126 4.35 8.61 -29.04
CA THR A 126 3.05 8.38 -28.40
C THR A 126 3.04 7.24 -27.37
N SER A 127 4.03 6.36 -27.45
CA SER A 127 4.16 5.18 -26.56
C SER A 127 5.32 5.29 -25.58
N SER A 128 6.14 6.35 -25.61
CA SER A 128 7.34 6.42 -24.77
C SER A 128 7.66 7.82 -24.27
N VAL A 129 8.12 7.88 -23.02
CA VAL A 129 8.39 9.11 -22.28
C VAL A 129 9.71 8.99 -21.52
N ILE A 130 10.50 10.06 -21.54
CA ILE A 130 11.60 10.27 -20.61
C ILE A 130 11.15 11.29 -19.56
N ASN A 131 11.41 11.01 -18.30
CA ASN A 131 11.26 11.93 -17.19
C ASN A 131 12.61 12.07 -16.48
N ILE A 132 13.08 13.31 -16.27
CA ILE A 132 14.35 13.61 -15.58
C ILE A 132 14.02 14.58 -14.44
N ALA A 133 14.30 14.15 -13.22
CA ALA A 133 14.09 14.93 -12.02
C ALA A 133 15.42 15.41 -11.46
N PHE A 134 15.54 16.70 -11.22
CA PHE A 134 16.67 17.33 -10.56
C PHE A 134 16.24 17.79 -9.17
N ASN A 135 16.90 17.25 -8.14
CA ASN A 135 16.53 17.45 -6.76
C ASN A 135 15.01 17.30 -6.55
N PRO A 136 14.46 16.10 -6.85
CA PRO A 136 13.01 15.89 -6.88
C PRO A 136 12.36 16.34 -5.57
N ASP A 137 11.09 16.67 -5.64
CA ASP A 137 10.31 17.11 -4.50
C ASP A 137 10.12 15.96 -3.50
N TYR A 138 10.78 16.07 -2.35
CA TYR A 138 10.63 15.17 -1.19
C TYR A 138 9.88 15.83 -0.03
N SER A 139 9.39 17.06 -0.20
CA SER A 139 8.51 17.65 0.78
C SER A 139 7.20 16.88 0.78
N GLN A 140 7.13 15.85 1.59
CA GLN A 140 5.89 15.16 1.88
C GLN A 140 5.00 16.13 2.66
N LEU A 141 4.08 16.75 1.95
CA LEU A 141 3.15 17.72 2.52
C LEU A 141 2.18 17.02 3.47
N GLU A 142 1.70 15.85 3.08
CA GLU A 142 1.06 14.89 3.94
C GLU A 142 2.17 14.01 4.52
N GLY A 143 2.64 14.33 5.71
CA GLY A 143 3.63 13.49 6.40
C GLY A 143 3.09 12.05 6.55
N ASP A 144 3.98 11.08 6.58
CA ASP A 144 3.58 9.71 6.93
C ASP A 144 2.72 9.76 8.21
N PRO A 145 1.61 8.99 8.28
CA PRO A 145 0.78 8.92 9.48
C PRO A 145 1.65 8.62 10.70
N LEU A 146 1.26 9.09 11.87
CA LEU A 146 1.92 8.68 13.09
C LEU A 146 1.70 7.19 13.28
N TYR A 147 2.78 6.43 13.27
CA TYR A 147 2.79 5.03 13.62
C TYR A 147 3.40 4.83 14.99
N MET A 148 2.90 3.85 15.69
CA MET A 148 3.53 3.36 16.89
C MET A 148 4.58 2.34 16.47
N ASP A 149 5.85 2.71 16.54
CA ASP A 149 7.00 1.84 16.25
C ASP A 149 7.37 1.02 17.50
N PHE A 150 6.38 0.31 18.02
CA PHE A 150 6.56 -0.51 19.20
C PHE A 150 5.91 -1.88 18.98
N ASN A 151 6.60 -2.94 19.41
CA ASN A 151 6.17 -4.33 19.28
C ASN A 151 5.90 -4.77 17.83
N ASN A 152 6.69 -4.28 16.88
CA ASN A 152 6.67 -4.69 15.48
C ASN A 152 7.81 -5.67 15.21
N ARG A 153 7.51 -6.82 14.57
CA ARG A 153 8.53 -7.77 14.12
C ARG A 153 9.32 -7.22 12.92
N TYR A 154 8.65 -6.51 12.03
CA TYR A 154 9.19 -6.04 10.76
C TYR A 154 9.04 -4.53 10.60
N PRO A 155 9.89 -3.89 9.79
CA PRO A 155 9.73 -2.49 9.42
C PRO A 155 8.35 -2.22 8.84
N ILE A 156 7.85 -1.00 9.03
CA ILE A 156 6.54 -0.59 8.50
C ILE A 156 6.69 -0.30 6.99
N TYR A 157 5.79 -0.87 6.18
CA TYR A 157 5.69 -0.51 4.77
C TYR A 157 5.09 0.89 4.62
N LEU A 158 5.78 1.77 3.91
CA LEU A 158 5.33 3.12 3.63
C LEU A 158 4.99 3.25 2.15
N SER A 159 3.79 3.71 1.84
CA SER A 159 3.37 3.96 0.47
C SER A 159 4.19 5.07 -0.18
N GLU A 160 4.36 5.02 -1.50
CA GLU A 160 5.02 6.08 -2.26
C GLU A 160 4.08 7.26 -2.48
N TYR A 161 4.57 8.48 -2.27
CA TYR A 161 3.84 9.73 -2.50
C TYR A 161 4.58 10.72 -3.41
N ARG A 162 5.84 10.41 -3.78
CA ARG A 162 6.65 11.29 -4.62
C ARG A 162 6.22 11.20 -6.08
N PRO A 163 5.82 12.31 -6.73
CA PRO A 163 5.24 12.30 -8.07
C PRO A 163 6.11 11.59 -9.12
N PHE A 164 7.43 11.78 -9.07
CA PHE A 164 8.36 11.12 -9.97
C PHE A 164 8.25 9.59 -9.93
N PHE A 165 8.00 8.98 -8.77
CA PHE A 165 7.93 7.51 -8.63
C PHE A 165 6.52 6.96 -8.79
N ILE A 166 5.48 7.73 -8.42
CA ILE A 166 4.08 7.32 -8.59
C ILE A 166 3.71 7.24 -10.06
N GLU A 167 4.08 8.25 -10.83
CA GLU A 167 3.78 8.30 -12.25
C GLU A 167 4.40 7.09 -12.95
N GLU A 168 3.61 6.31 -13.69
CA GLU A 168 4.05 5.11 -14.40
C GLU A 168 4.58 3.96 -13.49
N GLN A 169 4.29 4.00 -12.19
CA GLN A 169 4.70 2.96 -11.23
C GLN A 169 4.32 1.56 -11.71
N ALA A 170 3.12 1.39 -12.26
CA ALA A 170 2.62 0.11 -12.76
C ALA A 170 3.52 -0.59 -13.79
N VAL A 171 4.41 0.15 -14.46
CA VAL A 171 5.41 -0.45 -15.37
C VAL A 171 6.45 -1.26 -14.58
N PHE A 172 6.76 -0.84 -13.36
CA PHE A 172 7.84 -1.41 -12.53
C PHE A 172 7.34 -2.33 -11.42
N ASP A 173 6.05 -2.37 -11.18
CA ASP A 173 5.45 -3.18 -10.13
C ASP A 173 5.55 -4.68 -10.41
N THR A 174 5.83 -5.46 -9.36
CA THR A 174 5.77 -6.93 -9.31
C THR A 174 4.89 -7.36 -8.14
N ASP A 175 4.41 -8.58 -8.13
CA ASP A 175 3.51 -9.06 -7.07
C ASP A 175 4.13 -9.01 -5.66
N ASN A 176 5.46 -9.06 -5.55
CA ASN A 176 6.15 -9.18 -4.26
C ASN A 176 7.17 -8.06 -4.01
N GLU A 177 6.86 -6.83 -4.41
CA GLU A 177 7.67 -5.65 -4.08
C GLU A 177 9.19 -5.85 -4.33
N ILE A 178 9.55 -6.55 -5.45
CA ILE A 178 10.95 -6.72 -5.87
C ILE A 178 11.60 -5.34 -6.06
N PHE A 179 10.83 -4.37 -6.51
CA PHE A 179 11.21 -2.96 -6.50
C PHE A 179 10.35 -2.17 -5.53
N TYR A 180 10.97 -1.50 -4.59
CA TYR A 180 10.37 -0.56 -3.66
C TYR A 180 10.99 0.82 -3.85
N SER A 181 10.24 1.75 -4.38
CA SER A 181 10.74 3.08 -4.79
C SER A 181 11.33 3.88 -3.63
N ARG A 182 10.84 3.70 -2.41
CA ARG A 182 11.37 4.36 -1.21
C ARG A 182 12.76 3.87 -0.79
N ALA A 183 13.27 2.78 -1.37
CA ALA A 183 14.67 2.39 -1.24
C ALA A 183 15.62 3.43 -1.88
N ILE A 184 15.13 4.23 -2.85
CA ILE A 184 15.80 5.43 -3.35
C ILE A 184 15.34 6.59 -2.47
N VAL A 185 16.19 7.01 -1.52
CA VAL A 185 15.76 7.86 -0.40
C VAL A 185 15.67 9.34 -0.80
N ASN A 186 16.77 9.92 -1.32
CA ASN A 186 16.86 11.36 -1.61
C ASN A 186 17.81 11.62 -2.78
N PRO A 187 17.44 11.30 -4.02
CA PRO A 187 18.31 11.49 -5.17
C PRO A 187 18.56 12.97 -5.49
N TYR A 188 19.81 13.29 -5.82
CA TYR A 188 20.17 14.58 -6.43
C TYR A 188 19.63 14.69 -7.84
N ILE A 189 19.64 13.57 -8.57
CA ILE A 189 19.11 13.41 -9.90
C ILE A 189 18.54 12.02 -10.08
N ALA A 190 17.40 11.93 -10.74
CA ALA A 190 16.80 10.68 -11.16
C ALA A 190 16.31 10.80 -12.61
N GLY A 191 16.46 9.73 -13.37
CA GLY A 191 15.95 9.62 -14.73
C GLY A 191 15.09 8.38 -14.86
N ARG A 192 13.96 8.51 -15.56
CA ARG A 192 13.06 7.42 -15.89
C ARG A 192 12.74 7.45 -17.37
N TYR A 193 12.84 6.30 -18.01
CA TYR A 193 12.31 6.04 -19.34
C TYR A 193 11.23 4.98 -19.24
N THR A 194 10.08 5.18 -19.85
CA THR A 194 9.02 4.18 -19.95
C THR A 194 8.49 4.09 -21.37
N PHE A 195 8.09 2.91 -21.75
CA PHE A 195 7.35 2.68 -22.99
C PHE A 195 6.18 1.70 -22.72
N LYS A 196 5.06 1.92 -23.40
CA LYS A 196 3.88 1.05 -23.40
C LYS A 196 3.43 0.85 -24.84
N GLY A 197 3.79 -0.29 -25.41
CA GLY A 197 3.32 -0.71 -26.73
C GLY A 197 2.13 -1.67 -26.62
N GLN A 198 1.64 -2.14 -27.76
CA GLN A 198 0.49 -3.04 -27.81
C GLN A 198 0.76 -4.38 -27.12
N ASN A 199 1.93 -4.97 -27.36
CA ASN A 199 2.28 -6.31 -26.85
C ASN A 199 3.50 -6.30 -25.91
N ALA A 200 4.05 -5.13 -25.60
CA ALA A 200 5.19 -5.02 -24.70
C ALA A 200 5.20 -3.69 -23.98
N GLN A 201 5.64 -3.72 -22.75
CA GLN A 201 5.89 -2.53 -21.95
C GLN A 201 7.16 -2.70 -21.13
N GLY A 202 7.73 -1.57 -20.71
CA GLY A 202 8.92 -1.61 -19.89
C GLY A 202 9.49 -0.23 -19.63
N GLY A 203 10.60 -0.23 -18.91
CA GLY A 203 11.25 1.02 -18.56
C GLY A 203 12.60 0.82 -17.89
N LEU A 204 13.24 1.95 -17.68
CA LEU A 204 14.50 2.09 -16.96
C LEU A 204 14.35 3.20 -15.91
N ILE A 205 14.91 3.01 -14.72
CA ILE A 205 15.13 4.08 -13.74
C ILE A 205 16.61 4.09 -13.39
N ALA A 206 17.19 5.27 -13.28
CA ALA A 206 18.53 5.48 -12.76
C ALA A 206 18.52 6.69 -11.84
N ALA A 207 19.15 6.59 -10.68
CA ALA A 207 19.22 7.64 -9.70
C ALA A 207 20.60 7.72 -9.05
N TYR A 208 21.04 8.95 -8.77
CA TYR A 208 22.18 9.21 -7.91
C TYR A 208 21.65 9.72 -6.59
N ASP A 209 21.72 8.87 -5.58
CA ASP A 209 20.99 8.99 -4.33
C ASP A 209 21.91 9.28 -3.15
N LYS A 210 21.40 10.08 -2.20
CA LYS A 210 21.94 10.22 -0.87
C LYS A 210 21.21 9.24 0.04
N THR A 211 21.82 8.12 0.33
CA THR A 211 21.19 6.97 0.99
C THR A 211 20.66 7.29 2.39
N ASP A 212 21.33 8.19 3.10
CA ASP A 212 20.91 8.69 4.40
C ASP A 212 21.12 10.20 4.46
N PRO A 213 20.07 11.02 4.55
CA PRO A 213 20.21 12.47 4.64
C PRO A 213 20.91 12.94 5.93
N ASN A 214 20.96 12.09 6.96
CA ASN A 214 21.58 12.40 8.25
C ASN A 214 23.06 11.97 8.34
N VAL A 215 23.51 11.15 7.39
CA VAL A 215 24.91 10.69 7.32
C VAL A 215 25.60 11.36 6.15
N SER A 216 26.57 12.20 6.41
CA SER A 216 27.36 12.82 5.36
C SER A 216 28.15 11.76 4.57
N ASN A 217 28.20 11.90 3.24
CA ASN A 217 28.95 11.06 2.30
C ASN A 217 28.46 9.63 2.12
N ASN A 218 27.19 9.35 2.33
CA ASN A 218 26.62 8.02 2.06
C ASN A 218 25.92 7.98 0.69
N GLU A 219 26.66 8.21 -0.38
CA GLU A 219 26.15 8.29 -1.73
C GLU A 219 25.98 6.92 -2.38
N ALA A 220 24.86 6.72 -3.09
CA ALA A 220 24.58 5.50 -3.82
C ALA A 220 24.11 5.77 -5.24
N PHE A 221 24.49 4.91 -6.14
CA PHE A 221 23.88 4.79 -7.46
C PHE A 221 22.84 3.69 -7.41
N ALA A 222 21.63 3.97 -7.88
CA ALA A 222 20.54 3.01 -8.01
C ALA A 222 20.09 2.96 -9.48
N GLY A 223 19.91 1.75 -9.99
CA GLY A 223 19.42 1.54 -11.35
C GLY A 223 18.51 0.32 -11.43
N LEU A 224 17.46 0.43 -12.22
CA LEU A 224 16.60 -0.71 -12.52
C LEU A 224 16.17 -0.68 -13.99
N GLY A 225 15.96 -1.88 -14.54
CA GLY A 225 15.38 -2.07 -15.86
C GLY A 225 14.31 -3.15 -15.82
N ARG A 226 13.20 -2.92 -16.49
CA ARG A 226 12.11 -3.87 -16.63
C ARG A 226 11.64 -3.98 -18.07
N TRP A 227 11.38 -5.20 -18.49
CA TRP A 227 10.71 -5.53 -19.75
C TRP A 227 9.61 -6.54 -19.49
N ARG A 228 8.42 -6.33 -20.06
CA ARG A 228 7.27 -7.22 -19.96
C ARG A 228 6.64 -7.40 -21.33
N TYR A 229 6.40 -8.64 -21.72
CA TYR A 229 5.67 -8.98 -22.93
C TYR A 229 4.26 -9.47 -22.59
N LEU A 230 3.27 -8.96 -23.31
CA LEU A 230 1.85 -9.18 -23.10
C LEU A 230 1.32 -10.11 -24.18
N PHE A 231 1.06 -11.37 -23.82
CA PHE A 231 0.36 -12.34 -24.66
C PHE A 231 -1.14 -12.32 -24.34
N ASP A 232 -1.98 -12.91 -25.18
CA ASP A 232 -3.42 -12.98 -24.92
C ASP A 232 -3.76 -13.73 -23.63
N ALA A 233 -3.03 -14.81 -23.34
CA ALA A 233 -3.27 -15.68 -22.17
C ALA A 233 -2.18 -15.59 -21.09
N ALA A 234 -1.16 -14.78 -21.27
CA ALA A 234 -0.05 -14.68 -20.33
C ALA A 234 0.65 -13.33 -20.42
N ASP A 235 1.26 -12.91 -19.32
CA ASP A 235 2.23 -11.84 -19.29
C ASP A 235 3.55 -12.41 -18.74
N LEU A 236 4.67 -12.08 -19.37
CA LEU A 236 5.99 -12.50 -18.91
C LEU A 236 6.92 -11.31 -18.81
N GLY A 237 7.58 -11.17 -17.70
CA GLY A 237 8.47 -10.06 -17.40
C GLY A 237 9.85 -10.49 -16.93
N ILE A 238 10.81 -9.60 -17.12
CA ILE A 238 12.14 -9.67 -16.54
C ILE A 238 12.48 -8.31 -15.93
N MET A 239 13.09 -8.31 -14.75
CA MET A 239 13.56 -7.10 -14.07
C MET A 239 15.00 -7.30 -13.64
N SER A 240 15.79 -6.24 -13.72
CA SER A 240 17.12 -6.19 -13.13
C SER A 240 17.23 -4.93 -12.27
N LEU A 241 17.80 -5.10 -11.09
CA LEU A 241 18.07 -4.02 -10.13
C LEU A 241 19.55 -4.01 -9.81
N TYR A 242 20.08 -2.84 -9.58
CA TYR A 242 21.47 -2.65 -9.18
C TYR A 242 21.58 -1.46 -8.25
N ARG A 243 22.25 -1.65 -7.11
CA ARG A 243 22.63 -0.60 -6.18
C ARG A 243 24.12 -0.68 -5.92
N TYR A 244 24.78 0.46 -5.96
CA TYR A 244 26.20 0.61 -5.59
C TYR A 244 26.34 1.73 -4.57
N ASN A 245 26.84 1.40 -3.40
CA ASN A 245 27.18 2.37 -2.36
C ASN A 245 28.69 2.65 -2.45
N ARG A 246 29.01 3.89 -2.77
CA ARG A 246 30.38 4.33 -3.01
C ARG A 246 31.25 4.29 -1.75
N ASP A 247 30.66 4.67 -0.63
CA ASP A 247 31.44 4.88 0.61
C ASP A 247 31.84 3.56 1.25
N TYR A 248 31.02 2.54 1.08
CA TYR A 248 31.27 1.20 1.60
C TYR A 248 31.87 0.23 0.57
N HIS A 249 32.07 0.68 -0.69
CA HIS A 249 32.45 -0.21 -1.81
C HIS A 249 31.57 -1.48 -1.87
N TYR A 250 30.30 -1.27 -1.67
CA TYR A 250 29.30 -2.30 -1.58
C TYR A 250 28.42 -2.28 -2.83
N SER A 251 28.11 -3.44 -3.39
CA SER A 251 27.11 -3.52 -4.45
C SER A 251 26.14 -4.68 -4.24
N ASN A 252 24.89 -4.44 -4.62
CA ASN A 252 23.84 -5.42 -4.66
C ASN A 252 23.19 -5.41 -6.05
N ALA A 253 23.01 -6.59 -6.62
CA ALA A 253 22.33 -6.78 -7.90
C ALA A 253 21.27 -7.87 -7.77
N VAL A 254 20.11 -7.65 -8.36
CA VAL A 254 19.03 -8.64 -8.44
C VAL A 254 18.57 -8.77 -9.87
N VAL A 255 18.37 -10.00 -10.33
CA VAL A 255 17.68 -10.30 -11.59
C VAL A 255 16.50 -11.17 -11.28
N SER A 256 15.31 -10.77 -11.70
CA SER A 256 14.07 -11.49 -11.47
C SER A 256 13.30 -11.71 -12.77
N ALA A 257 12.53 -12.78 -12.81
CA ALA A 257 11.53 -13.06 -13.83
C ALA A 257 10.18 -13.20 -13.14
N ASP A 258 9.15 -12.65 -13.76
CA ASP A 258 7.78 -12.71 -13.27
C ASP A 258 6.80 -13.00 -14.39
N GLY A 259 5.61 -13.45 -14.04
CA GLY A 259 4.57 -13.64 -15.02
C GLY A 259 3.23 -14.00 -14.43
N MET A 260 2.22 -13.84 -15.29
CA MET A 260 0.85 -14.25 -15.01
C MET A 260 0.35 -15.09 -16.15
N PHE A 261 -0.27 -16.22 -15.84
CA PHE A 261 -1.02 -17.05 -16.77
C PHE A 261 -2.51 -16.97 -16.48
N ARG A 262 -3.31 -16.82 -17.54
CA ARG A 262 -4.78 -16.79 -17.51
C ARG A 262 -5.30 -18.02 -18.25
N TRP A 263 -5.76 -19.03 -17.53
CA TRP A 263 -6.38 -20.18 -18.17
C TRP A 263 -7.87 -19.96 -18.38
N PRO A 264 -8.43 -20.48 -19.49
CA PRO A 264 -9.86 -20.52 -19.67
C PRO A 264 -10.52 -21.20 -18.47
N GLY A 265 -11.48 -20.55 -17.83
CA GLY A 265 -12.22 -21.12 -16.73
C GLY A 265 -11.82 -20.65 -15.33
N LEU A 266 -11.36 -19.42 -15.16
CA LEU A 266 -11.27 -18.76 -13.85
C LEU A 266 -9.99 -19.03 -13.04
N TRP A 267 -9.00 -19.72 -13.59
CA TRP A 267 -7.69 -19.86 -12.96
C TRP A 267 -6.75 -18.73 -13.37
N ARG A 268 -6.10 -18.15 -12.40
CA ARG A 268 -4.94 -17.26 -12.58
C ARG A 268 -3.78 -17.81 -11.78
N HIS A 269 -2.63 -17.75 -12.40
CA HIS A 269 -1.39 -18.21 -11.81
C HIS A 269 -0.32 -17.13 -12.00
N ASN A 270 0.15 -16.57 -10.92
CA ASN A 270 1.21 -15.58 -10.88
C ASN A 270 2.46 -16.22 -10.31
N PHE A 271 3.61 -15.86 -10.83
CA PHE A 271 4.88 -16.27 -10.26
C PHE A 271 5.88 -15.12 -10.34
N VAL A 272 6.80 -15.11 -9.41
CA VAL A 272 8.00 -14.29 -9.43
C VAL A 272 9.16 -15.14 -8.92
N THR A 273 10.33 -15.01 -9.54
CA THR A 273 11.55 -15.68 -9.10
C THR A 273 12.75 -14.79 -9.36
N GLY A 274 13.77 -14.88 -8.55
CA GLY A 274 14.94 -14.02 -8.70
C GLY A 274 16.19 -14.57 -8.04
N VAL A 275 17.31 -14.04 -8.50
CA VAL A 275 18.62 -14.27 -7.93
C VAL A 275 19.23 -12.94 -7.52
N SER A 276 19.90 -12.91 -6.38
CA SER A 276 20.68 -11.78 -5.91
C SER A 276 22.16 -12.08 -5.91
N TYR A 277 22.95 -11.04 -6.10
CA TYR A 277 24.38 -11.02 -5.90
C TYR A 277 24.75 -9.83 -5.05
N THR A 278 25.46 -10.06 -3.96
CA THR A 278 25.95 -9.00 -3.08
C THR A 278 27.46 -9.08 -3.01
N ASP A 279 28.12 -7.98 -3.32
CA ASP A 279 29.57 -7.84 -3.27
C ASP A 279 29.95 -7.01 -2.04
N THR A 280 30.54 -7.72 -1.08
CA THR A 280 31.14 -7.19 0.15
C THR A 280 32.53 -7.83 0.29
N ALA A 281 33.10 -7.79 1.49
CA ALA A 281 34.32 -8.56 1.77
C ALA A 281 34.17 -10.06 1.46
N ASP A 282 32.94 -10.59 1.62
CA ASP A 282 32.54 -11.94 1.24
C ASP A 282 31.38 -11.85 0.24
N GLN A 283 31.58 -12.43 -0.95
CA GLN A 283 30.54 -12.46 -1.99
C GLN A 283 29.44 -13.43 -1.61
N SER A 284 28.18 -13.02 -1.76
CA SER A 284 27.02 -13.87 -1.53
C SER A 284 26.07 -13.90 -2.72
N TYR A 285 25.44 -15.05 -2.92
CA TYR A 285 24.40 -15.28 -3.92
C TYR A 285 23.19 -15.82 -3.18
N GLY A 286 22.02 -15.39 -3.57
CA GLY A 286 20.78 -15.86 -2.97
C GLY A 286 19.70 -16.08 -4.01
N PHE A 287 18.72 -16.92 -3.67
CA PHE A 287 17.60 -17.28 -4.53
C PHE A 287 16.27 -16.96 -3.84
N TYR A 288 15.30 -16.58 -4.66
CA TYR A 288 13.94 -16.26 -4.25
C TYR A 288 12.95 -16.79 -5.27
N TYR A 289 11.83 -17.33 -4.80
CA TYR A 289 10.69 -17.69 -5.64
C TYR A 289 9.39 -17.48 -4.88
N ASP A 290 8.35 -17.14 -5.61
CA ASP A 290 7.00 -17.01 -5.10
C ASP A 290 5.99 -17.34 -6.20
N GLU A 291 4.97 -18.08 -5.85
CA GLU A 291 3.93 -18.57 -6.73
C GLU A 291 2.57 -18.44 -6.05
N PHE A 292 1.64 -17.83 -6.75
CA PHE A 292 0.29 -17.61 -6.28
C PHE A 292 -0.71 -18.05 -7.34
N SER A 293 -1.55 -19.03 -7.01
CA SER A 293 -2.62 -19.50 -7.87
C SER A 293 -3.97 -19.18 -7.26
N ARG A 294 -4.90 -18.67 -8.07
CA ARG A 294 -6.23 -18.26 -7.64
C ARG A 294 -7.31 -18.81 -8.56
N TYR A 295 -8.36 -19.32 -7.94
CA TYR A 295 -9.59 -19.77 -8.58
C TYR A 295 -10.81 -19.08 -7.94
N ILE A 296 -11.58 -18.34 -8.73
CA ILE A 296 -12.75 -17.60 -8.25
C ILE A 296 -13.96 -17.95 -9.11
N THR A 297 -15.06 -18.29 -8.46
CA THR A 297 -16.39 -18.52 -9.07
C THR A 297 -17.45 -17.75 -8.30
N ASP A 298 -18.68 -17.81 -8.75
CA ASP A 298 -19.83 -17.23 -8.03
C ASP A 298 -19.96 -17.75 -6.59
N ASN A 299 -19.55 -18.99 -6.35
CA ASN A 299 -19.80 -19.67 -5.09
C ASN A 299 -18.54 -20.13 -4.36
N TRP A 300 -17.37 -20.11 -5.01
CA TRP A 300 -16.14 -20.59 -4.44
C TRP A 300 -14.99 -19.63 -4.72
N THR A 301 -14.15 -19.46 -3.74
CA THR A 301 -12.82 -18.87 -3.89
C THR A 301 -11.81 -19.86 -3.33
N ALA A 302 -10.77 -20.17 -4.11
CA ALA A 302 -9.66 -20.99 -3.66
C ALA A 302 -8.35 -20.32 -4.08
N MET A 303 -7.36 -20.36 -3.21
CA MET A 303 -6.02 -19.81 -3.45
C MET A 303 -5.00 -20.78 -2.91
N ILE A 304 -3.85 -20.87 -3.57
CA ILE A 304 -2.66 -21.51 -3.06
C ILE A 304 -1.47 -20.58 -3.27
N HIS A 305 -0.60 -20.55 -2.29
CA HIS A 305 0.59 -19.72 -2.26
C HIS A 305 1.78 -20.59 -1.85
N ILE A 306 2.85 -20.56 -2.64
CA ILE A 306 4.07 -21.32 -2.40
C ILE A 306 5.24 -20.39 -2.66
N GLY A 307 6.17 -20.28 -1.72
CA GLY A 307 7.32 -19.41 -1.91
C GLY A 307 8.49 -19.76 -1.01
N GLY A 308 9.58 -19.06 -1.22
CA GLY A 308 10.75 -19.19 -0.36
C GLY A 308 11.83 -18.18 -0.67
N ILE A 309 12.54 -17.79 0.36
CA ILE A 309 13.65 -16.83 0.32
C ILE A 309 14.85 -17.46 1.02
N GLU A 310 15.91 -17.65 0.24
CA GLU A 310 17.19 -18.15 0.76
C GLU A 310 17.80 -17.15 1.75
N PRO A 311 18.49 -17.60 2.84
CA PRO A 311 19.12 -16.70 3.81
C PRO A 311 20.09 -15.69 3.22
N SER A 312 20.76 -16.07 2.14
CA SER A 312 21.72 -15.22 1.41
C SER A 312 21.09 -14.30 0.38
N PHE A 313 19.77 -14.40 0.13
CA PHE A 313 19.08 -13.48 -0.76
C PHE A 313 19.00 -12.09 -0.13
N ASN A 314 19.54 -11.10 -0.84
CA ASN A 314 19.48 -9.70 -0.44
C ASN A 314 19.00 -8.83 -1.60
N ASN A 315 18.11 -7.91 -1.32
CA ASN A 315 17.58 -6.96 -2.29
C ASN A 315 17.46 -5.56 -1.68
N ASP A 316 18.48 -4.74 -1.88
CA ASP A 316 18.56 -3.37 -1.33
C ASP A 316 17.55 -2.40 -1.98
N MET A 317 16.95 -2.77 -3.09
CA MET A 317 15.97 -1.97 -3.80
C MET A 317 14.55 -2.53 -3.71
N GLY A 318 14.34 -3.60 -2.92
CA GLY A 318 13.04 -4.19 -2.65
C GLY A 318 12.56 -3.97 -1.23
N TYR A 319 11.36 -4.45 -0.94
CA TYR A 319 10.83 -4.53 0.42
C TYR A 319 10.72 -6.00 0.82
N ILE A 320 11.80 -6.55 1.36
CA ILE A 320 11.88 -7.93 1.84
C ILE A 320 12.21 -7.86 3.32
N THR A 321 11.27 -8.29 4.14
CA THR A 321 11.33 -8.15 5.60
C THR A 321 11.86 -9.37 6.31
N ASP A 322 11.80 -10.52 5.66
CA ASP A 322 12.23 -11.80 6.22
C ASP A 322 12.88 -12.66 5.13
N ASN A 323 13.96 -13.30 5.44
CA ASN A 323 14.64 -14.29 4.62
C ASN A 323 14.82 -15.58 5.44
N ASP A 324 15.43 -16.63 4.87
CA ASP A 324 15.54 -17.94 5.50
C ASP A 324 14.20 -18.60 5.74
N ASN A 325 13.30 -18.52 4.75
CA ASN A 325 11.98 -19.14 4.86
C ASN A 325 11.58 -19.89 3.58
N GLN A 326 10.73 -20.87 3.77
CA GLN A 326 9.92 -21.52 2.75
C GLN A 326 8.51 -21.62 3.27
N HIS A 327 7.53 -21.25 2.45
CA HIS A 327 6.15 -21.27 2.86
C HIS A 327 5.25 -22.00 1.85
N ILE A 328 4.18 -22.58 2.36
CA ILE A 328 3.03 -23.04 1.60
C ILE A 328 1.78 -22.63 2.35
N GLY A 329 0.87 -21.95 1.67
CA GLY A 329 -0.39 -21.52 2.25
C GLY A 329 -1.55 -21.73 1.29
N GLY A 330 -2.75 -21.61 1.81
CA GLY A 330 -3.95 -21.72 1.00
C GLY A 330 -5.18 -21.15 1.68
N TYR A 331 -6.11 -20.73 0.84
CA TYR A 331 -7.42 -20.23 1.25
C TYR A 331 -8.50 -20.96 0.46
N VAL A 332 -9.56 -21.40 1.16
CA VAL A 332 -10.76 -21.96 0.53
C VAL A 332 -11.99 -21.32 1.17
N GLY A 333 -12.81 -20.67 0.36
CA GLY A 333 -14.02 -20.02 0.79
C GLY A 333 -15.25 -20.48 0.00
N ARG A 334 -16.33 -20.78 0.71
CA ARG A 334 -17.65 -21.08 0.13
C ARG A 334 -18.60 -19.92 0.36
N ILE A 335 -19.16 -19.38 -0.71
CA ILE A 335 -20.08 -18.26 -0.69
C ILE A 335 -21.51 -18.76 -0.86
N PHE A 336 -22.36 -18.45 0.12
CA PHE A 336 -23.79 -18.72 0.10
C PHE A 336 -24.53 -17.39 -0.13
N ARG A 337 -25.57 -17.43 -0.96
CA ARG A 337 -26.45 -16.27 -1.22
C ARG A 337 -27.89 -16.62 -0.89
N PRO A 338 -28.28 -16.56 0.38
CA PRO A 338 -29.64 -16.89 0.79
C PRO A 338 -30.65 -15.89 0.22
N GLN A 339 -31.85 -16.35 -0.11
CA GLN A 339 -32.95 -15.48 -0.49
C GLN A 339 -33.54 -14.79 0.76
N SER A 340 -32.76 -13.89 1.35
CA SER A 340 -33.10 -13.18 2.57
C SER A 340 -33.05 -11.68 2.35
N ARG A 341 -33.93 -10.95 3.00
CA ARG A 341 -33.86 -9.47 3.01
C ARG A 341 -32.74 -8.94 3.92
N TRP A 342 -32.25 -9.77 4.84
CA TRP A 342 -31.28 -9.39 5.86
C TRP A 342 -29.85 -9.77 5.50
N VAL A 343 -29.63 -10.94 4.96
CA VAL A 343 -28.33 -11.49 4.62
C VAL A 343 -28.24 -11.63 3.11
N LYS A 344 -27.30 -10.93 2.49
CA LYS A 344 -27.05 -10.93 1.04
C LYS A 344 -26.09 -12.05 0.65
N SER A 345 -25.03 -12.17 1.43
CA SER A 345 -24.05 -13.25 1.29
C SER A 345 -23.54 -13.71 2.65
N LEU A 346 -23.15 -14.97 2.71
CA LEU A 346 -22.46 -15.58 3.83
C LEU A 346 -21.28 -16.38 3.27
N THR A 347 -20.08 -16.09 3.71
CA THR A 347 -18.87 -16.82 3.32
C THR A 347 -18.34 -17.59 4.52
N LEU A 348 -18.14 -18.88 4.32
CA LEU A 348 -17.40 -19.72 5.25
C LEU A 348 -16.06 -20.04 4.60
N ALA A 349 -14.98 -19.74 5.30
CA ALA A 349 -13.66 -19.91 4.75
C ALA A 349 -12.68 -20.48 5.75
N GLU A 350 -11.64 -21.08 5.23
CA GLU A 350 -10.45 -21.51 5.93
C GLU A 350 -9.24 -20.93 5.23
N ASP A 351 -8.33 -20.38 6.00
CA ASP A 351 -7.02 -19.88 5.58
C ASP A 351 -5.95 -20.58 6.41
N PHE A 352 -4.92 -21.09 5.77
CA PHE A 352 -3.85 -21.82 6.43
C PHE A 352 -2.51 -21.58 5.77
N GLY A 353 -1.45 -21.70 6.55
CA GLY A 353 -0.07 -21.64 6.06
C GLY A 353 0.91 -22.36 6.96
N PHE A 354 1.98 -22.79 6.35
CA PHE A 354 3.11 -23.45 6.98
C PHE A 354 4.39 -22.80 6.49
N ASP A 355 5.25 -22.43 7.44
CA ASP A 355 6.51 -21.80 7.18
C ASP A 355 7.64 -22.63 7.83
N THR A 356 8.76 -22.75 7.14
CA THR A 356 9.97 -23.41 7.65
C THR A 356 11.19 -22.63 7.23
N LYS A 357 12.32 -22.84 7.91
CA LYS A 357 13.60 -22.32 7.47
C LYS A 357 14.05 -22.99 6.16
N TRP A 358 14.77 -22.24 5.32
CA TRP A 358 15.22 -22.68 4.00
C TRP A 358 16.01 -24.00 4.04
N ASP A 359 16.95 -24.14 4.95
CA ASP A 359 17.81 -25.32 5.09
C ASP A 359 17.15 -26.50 5.82
N THR A 360 15.86 -26.41 6.15
CA THR A 360 15.17 -27.53 6.77
C THR A 360 15.00 -28.65 5.73
N PRO A 361 15.57 -29.85 5.94
CA PRO A 361 15.53 -30.92 4.95
C PRO A 361 14.10 -31.27 4.57
N GLN A 362 13.87 -31.63 3.30
CA GLN A 362 12.60 -31.94 2.63
C GLN A 362 11.65 -32.97 3.31
N TYR A 363 11.68 -33.11 4.62
CA TYR A 363 10.76 -33.96 5.38
C TYR A 363 9.46 -33.23 5.73
N PHE A 364 9.03 -32.32 4.87
CA PHE A 364 7.82 -31.49 5.03
C PHE A 364 6.54 -32.28 5.35
N ILE A 365 6.51 -33.58 5.11
CA ILE A 365 5.29 -34.40 5.25
C ILE A 365 5.40 -35.47 6.37
N THR A 366 6.54 -35.77 6.91
CA THR A 366 6.71 -36.94 7.76
C THR A 366 6.95 -36.71 9.26
N GLN A 367 7.28 -35.49 9.67
CA GLN A 367 7.31 -35.12 11.09
C GLN A 367 6.95 -33.64 11.21
N PHE A 368 5.83 -33.34 11.90
CA PHE A 368 5.61 -32.02 12.46
C PHE A 368 6.76 -31.76 13.47
N SER A 369 7.87 -31.24 12.95
CA SER A 369 9.03 -30.93 13.77
C SER A 369 8.76 -29.69 14.60
N ASP A 370 9.47 -29.54 15.71
CA ASP A 370 9.37 -28.36 16.57
C ASP A 370 9.78 -27.06 15.87
N SER A 371 10.28 -27.13 14.62
CA SER A 371 10.74 -26.02 13.79
C SER A 371 9.72 -25.51 12.74
N ILE A 372 8.51 -26.04 12.70
CA ILE A 372 7.48 -25.57 11.74
C ILE A 372 6.63 -24.47 12.37
N GLU A 373 6.62 -23.31 11.72
CA GLU A 373 5.61 -22.28 11.97
C GLU A 373 4.32 -22.66 11.24
N TYR A 374 3.19 -22.35 11.81
CA TYR A 374 1.91 -22.49 11.10
C TYR A 374 0.91 -21.43 11.54
N TYR A 375 0.02 -21.09 10.65
CA TYR A 375 -1.20 -20.40 10.99
C TYR A 375 -2.41 -21.11 10.39
N GLN A 376 -3.54 -21.02 11.08
CA GLN A 376 -4.83 -21.45 10.60
C GLN A 376 -5.89 -20.46 11.06
N SER A 377 -6.80 -20.09 10.16
CA SER A 377 -7.94 -19.23 10.44
C SER A 377 -9.23 -19.88 9.94
N LEU A 378 -10.26 -19.86 10.76
CA LEU A 378 -11.62 -20.19 10.35
C LEU A 378 -12.43 -18.91 10.35
N ASP A 379 -13.01 -18.57 9.20
CA ASP A 379 -13.63 -17.30 8.94
C ASP A 379 -15.12 -17.45 8.58
N ILE A 380 -15.94 -16.61 9.19
CA ILE A 380 -17.36 -16.44 8.87
C ILE A 380 -17.58 -14.98 8.52
N ASN A 381 -17.85 -14.68 7.25
CA ASN A 381 -18.05 -13.33 6.75
C ASN A 381 -19.47 -13.18 6.21
N ALA A 382 -20.11 -12.05 6.46
CA ALA A 382 -21.48 -11.81 6.02
C ALA A 382 -21.67 -10.38 5.50
N ASP A 383 -22.37 -10.28 4.37
CA ASP A 383 -22.98 -9.03 3.91
C ASP A 383 -24.41 -8.96 4.45
N ILE A 384 -24.63 -8.05 5.39
CA ILE A 384 -25.92 -7.86 6.07
C ILE A 384 -26.57 -6.59 5.54
N PHE A 385 -27.84 -6.65 5.26
CA PHE A 385 -28.57 -5.59 4.56
C PHE A 385 -27.88 -5.30 3.20
N SER A 386 -27.84 -4.06 2.76
CA SER A 386 -27.15 -3.67 1.51
C SER A 386 -25.81 -2.96 1.74
N ASN A 387 -25.43 -2.74 2.99
CA ASN A 387 -24.41 -1.74 3.32
C ASN A 387 -23.60 -2.06 4.58
N THR A 388 -23.69 -3.29 5.09
CA THR A 388 -22.92 -3.74 6.26
C THR A 388 -22.19 -5.02 5.92
N HIS A 389 -20.88 -4.99 6.05
CA HIS A 389 -19.97 -6.13 5.94
C HIS A 389 -19.38 -6.43 7.30
N THR A 390 -19.48 -7.66 7.77
CA THR A 390 -19.00 -8.08 9.09
C THR A 390 -18.48 -9.49 9.04
N GLY A 391 -17.59 -9.82 9.95
CA GLY A 391 -17.08 -11.17 10.07
C GLY A 391 -16.47 -11.45 11.42
N ILE A 392 -16.35 -12.73 11.68
CA ILE A 392 -15.67 -13.31 12.84
C ILE A 392 -14.66 -14.30 12.29
N SER A 393 -13.45 -14.27 12.81
CA SER A 393 -12.48 -15.34 12.57
C SER A 393 -11.85 -15.81 13.88
N TYR A 394 -11.42 -17.06 13.88
CA TYR A 394 -10.64 -17.63 14.96
C TYR A 394 -9.31 -18.14 14.41
N LYS A 395 -8.22 -17.66 15.01
CA LYS A 395 -6.86 -17.93 14.53
C LYS A 395 -6.07 -18.77 15.52
N TRP A 396 -5.34 -19.74 14.97
CA TRP A 396 -4.29 -20.50 15.63
C TRP A 396 -2.97 -20.17 14.98
N ILE A 397 -1.99 -19.81 15.77
CA ILE A 397 -0.68 -19.38 15.27
C ILE A 397 0.41 -20.05 16.09
N ARG A 398 1.41 -20.56 15.42
CA ARG A 398 2.69 -20.97 15.96
C ARG A 398 3.78 -20.29 15.16
N SER A 399 4.60 -19.51 15.81
CA SER A 399 5.61 -18.68 15.15
C SER A 399 6.96 -18.76 15.86
N ASP A 400 8.05 -18.78 15.08
CA ASP A 400 9.41 -18.64 15.58
C ASP A 400 9.75 -17.16 15.76
N VAL A 401 10.07 -16.80 16.99
CA VAL A 401 10.53 -15.45 17.33
C VAL A 401 11.92 -15.57 17.95
N TYR A 402 12.94 -15.15 17.22
CA TYR A 402 14.33 -15.23 17.66
C TYR A 402 14.75 -16.62 18.16
N ASN A 403 14.42 -17.68 17.40
CA ASN A 403 14.63 -19.10 17.71
C ASN A 403 13.81 -19.61 18.91
N THR A 404 12.71 -18.95 19.27
CA THR A 404 11.77 -19.40 20.29
C THR A 404 10.40 -19.62 19.66
N MET A 405 9.91 -20.87 19.70
CA MET A 405 8.58 -21.21 19.19
C MET A 405 7.50 -20.77 20.16
N LEU A 406 6.65 -19.85 19.72
CA LEU A 406 5.52 -19.33 20.46
C LEU A 406 4.22 -19.80 19.81
N THR A 407 3.26 -20.26 20.63
CA THR A 407 1.96 -20.73 20.15
C THR A 407 0.84 -19.96 20.86
N TYR A 408 -0.10 -19.42 20.09
CA TYR A 408 -1.20 -18.64 20.63
C TYR A 408 -2.44 -18.66 19.74
N THR A 409 -3.57 -18.27 20.32
CA THR A 409 -4.86 -18.22 19.60
C THR A 409 -5.61 -16.96 19.96
N TYR A 410 -6.41 -16.48 19.00
CA TYR A 410 -7.32 -15.38 19.23
C TYR A 410 -8.50 -15.35 18.27
N PRO A 411 -9.70 -14.99 18.71
CA PRO A 411 -10.77 -14.52 17.87
C PRO A 411 -10.57 -13.06 17.46
N ASN A 412 -11.06 -12.69 16.29
CA ASN A 412 -11.25 -11.32 15.90
C ASN A 412 -12.64 -11.09 15.30
N ILE A 413 -13.12 -9.86 15.40
CA ILE A 413 -14.40 -9.43 14.84
C ILE A 413 -14.16 -8.14 14.09
N TYR A 414 -14.72 -8.02 12.91
CA TYR A 414 -14.71 -6.77 12.19
C TYR A 414 -16.11 -6.35 11.73
N LEU A 415 -16.27 -5.07 11.56
CA LEU A 415 -17.49 -4.44 11.08
C LEU A 415 -17.14 -3.28 10.18
N TYR A 416 -17.76 -3.24 9.01
CA TYR A 416 -17.84 -2.05 8.19
C TYR A 416 -19.30 -1.80 7.85
N SER A 417 -19.80 -0.59 8.11
CA SER A 417 -21.20 -0.26 7.83
C SER A 417 -21.34 1.17 7.32
N ARG A 418 -22.06 1.34 6.23
CA ARG A 418 -22.54 2.64 5.80
C ARG A 418 -23.97 2.82 6.28
N ILE A 419 -24.13 3.47 7.45
CA ILE A 419 -25.43 3.66 8.09
C ILE A 419 -26.40 4.42 7.17
N ASN A 420 -25.88 5.42 6.48
CA ASN A 420 -26.61 6.19 5.49
C ASN A 420 -25.63 6.89 4.52
N LYS A 421 -26.14 7.76 3.64
CA LYS A 421 -25.30 8.49 2.68
C LYS A 421 -24.29 9.46 3.32
N TYR A 422 -24.42 9.75 4.59
CA TYR A 422 -23.58 10.72 5.31
C TYR A 422 -22.60 10.07 6.28
N ILE A 423 -22.90 8.87 6.79
CA ILE A 423 -22.17 8.26 7.90
C ILE A 423 -21.74 6.85 7.55
N SER A 424 -20.45 6.60 7.67
CA SER A 424 -19.88 5.24 7.68
C SER A 424 -19.13 4.96 8.97
N LEU A 425 -19.17 3.71 9.42
CA LEU A 425 -18.48 3.19 10.59
C LEU A 425 -17.61 2.02 10.18
N ASN A 426 -16.47 1.90 10.80
CA ASN A 426 -15.64 0.70 10.75
C ASN A 426 -15.15 0.35 12.14
N GLY A 427 -14.95 -0.93 12.38
CA GLY A 427 -14.43 -1.43 13.64
C GLY A 427 -13.75 -2.77 13.46
N TYR A 428 -12.73 -2.99 14.25
CA TYR A 428 -12.01 -4.25 14.35
C TYR A 428 -11.62 -4.47 15.80
N THR A 429 -11.83 -5.67 16.31
CA THR A 429 -11.37 -6.05 17.65
C THR A 429 -10.76 -7.43 17.60
N ARG A 430 -9.70 -7.61 18.35
CA ARG A 430 -9.02 -8.87 18.61
C ARG A 430 -8.86 -9.01 20.11
N PHE A 431 -9.18 -10.18 20.64
CA PHE A 431 -9.00 -10.51 22.05
C PHE A 431 -8.51 -11.94 22.19
N GLY A 432 -7.68 -12.20 23.21
CA GLY A 432 -7.07 -13.51 23.38
C GLY A 432 -5.57 -13.38 23.65
N TYR A 433 -4.78 -14.07 22.91
CA TYR A 433 -3.33 -14.07 23.10
C TYR A 433 -2.59 -13.41 21.95
N GLY A 434 -1.39 -12.93 22.22
CA GLY A 434 -0.50 -12.30 21.25
C GLY A 434 0.95 -12.46 21.65
N ILE A 435 1.86 -11.95 20.85
CA ILE A 435 3.30 -11.97 21.11
C ILE A 435 3.77 -10.59 21.55
N ASP A 436 4.59 -10.57 22.58
CA ASP A 436 5.52 -9.50 22.88
C ASP A 436 6.87 -9.82 22.23
N TYR A 437 7.19 -9.15 21.13
CA TYR A 437 8.44 -9.36 20.42
C TYR A 437 9.66 -8.86 21.19
N THR A 438 9.49 -7.93 22.13
CA THR A 438 10.57 -7.39 22.96
C THR A 438 11.00 -8.38 24.04
N LYS A 439 10.04 -9.04 24.69
CA LYS A 439 10.27 -10.02 25.77
C LYS A 439 10.26 -11.47 25.26
N VAL A 440 9.91 -11.70 24.00
CA VAL A 440 9.82 -13.03 23.36
C VAL A 440 8.91 -13.97 24.16
N ASN A 441 7.71 -13.52 24.47
CA ASN A 441 6.74 -14.31 25.19
C ASN A 441 5.31 -14.14 24.62
N VAL A 442 4.42 -15.05 25.03
CA VAL A 442 2.99 -14.97 24.76
C VAL A 442 2.30 -14.39 25.96
N GLY A 443 1.38 -13.48 25.74
CA GLY A 443 0.56 -12.90 26.80
C GLY A 443 -0.86 -12.59 26.32
N LYS A 444 -1.73 -12.24 27.27
CA LYS A 444 -3.08 -11.79 26.95
C LYS A 444 -3.01 -10.48 26.19
N ASN A 445 -3.74 -10.40 25.09
CA ASN A 445 -3.75 -9.23 24.20
C ASN A 445 -5.17 -8.84 23.85
N PHE A 446 -5.48 -7.58 24.06
CA PHE A 446 -6.71 -6.96 23.60
C PHE A 446 -6.36 -5.85 22.61
N TYR A 447 -6.99 -5.83 21.45
CA TYR A 447 -6.86 -4.79 20.45
C TYR A 447 -8.23 -4.33 19.97
N LEU A 448 -8.45 -3.03 19.93
CA LEU A 448 -9.64 -2.38 19.40
C LEU A 448 -9.21 -1.27 18.41
N ASN A 449 -9.82 -1.27 17.24
CA ASN A 449 -9.77 -0.16 16.32
C ASN A 449 -11.19 0.23 15.93
N ALA A 450 -11.53 1.50 16.00
CA ALA A 450 -12.83 2.01 15.63
C ALA A 450 -12.68 3.32 14.84
N GLY A 451 -13.48 3.47 13.79
CA GLY A 451 -13.44 4.65 12.95
C GLY A 451 -14.82 5.07 12.47
N THR A 452 -14.94 6.34 12.17
CA THR A 452 -16.13 6.93 11.55
C THR A 452 -15.72 7.94 10.50
N ASN A 453 -16.54 8.04 9.45
CA ASN A 453 -16.48 9.13 8.49
C ASN A 453 -17.88 9.72 8.35
N ILE A 454 -17.97 11.05 8.46
CA ILE A 454 -19.21 11.83 8.40
C ILE A 454 -19.08 12.85 7.29
N MET A 455 -19.89 12.76 6.25
CA MET A 455 -19.91 13.65 5.08
C MET A 455 -21.27 14.33 4.98
N PRO A 456 -21.53 15.41 5.76
CA PRO A 456 -22.82 16.10 5.73
C PRO A 456 -23.08 16.81 4.40
N LEU A 457 -22.02 17.23 3.73
CA LEU A 457 -22.01 17.82 2.39
C LEU A 457 -20.92 17.15 1.54
N PRO A 458 -21.00 17.16 0.22
CA PRO A 458 -19.93 16.68 -0.64
C PRO A 458 -18.58 17.39 -0.40
N GLU A 459 -18.66 18.68 -0.05
CA GLU A 459 -17.53 19.56 0.16
C GLU A 459 -16.98 19.53 1.59
N LEU A 460 -17.58 18.74 2.50
CA LEU A 460 -17.23 18.71 3.92
C LEU A 460 -17.22 17.30 4.45
N SER A 461 -16.07 16.85 4.95
CA SER A 461 -15.92 15.58 5.62
C SER A 461 -15.26 15.72 7.00
N PHE A 462 -15.73 14.92 7.93
CA PHE A 462 -15.13 14.70 9.25
C PHE A 462 -14.82 13.24 9.40
N TRP A 463 -13.63 12.92 9.90
CA TRP A 463 -13.29 11.56 10.23
C TRP A 463 -12.63 11.48 11.62
N ALA A 464 -12.82 10.35 12.27
CA ALA A 464 -12.17 10.04 13.52
C ALA A 464 -11.83 8.56 13.57
N ARG A 465 -10.66 8.26 14.12
CA ARG A 465 -10.17 6.90 14.38
C ARG A 465 -9.65 6.82 15.80
N TYR A 466 -9.90 5.70 16.44
CA TYR A 466 -9.38 5.37 17.75
C TYR A 466 -8.83 3.95 17.71
N SER A 467 -7.62 3.77 18.22
CA SER A 467 -7.04 2.44 18.43
C SER A 467 -6.61 2.33 19.89
N TYR A 468 -6.85 1.17 20.44
CA TYR A 468 -6.41 0.77 21.76
C TYR A 468 -5.76 -0.60 21.69
N GLN A 469 -4.64 -0.78 22.34
CA GLN A 469 -4.04 -2.10 22.52
C GLN A 469 -3.53 -2.21 23.96
N GLU A 470 -3.73 -3.37 24.54
CA GLU A 470 -3.26 -3.74 25.86
C GLU A 470 -2.65 -5.13 25.80
N PHE A 471 -1.54 -5.28 26.46
CA PHE A 471 -0.84 -6.54 26.56
C PHE A 471 -0.49 -6.82 28.03
N GLY A 472 -0.82 -8.01 28.49
CA GLY A 472 -0.52 -8.46 29.84
C GLY A 472 0.25 -9.77 29.84
N THR A 473 1.05 -9.97 30.85
CA THR A 473 1.85 -11.19 30.97
C THR A 473 1.00 -12.42 31.18
N ASP A 474 1.28 -13.42 30.35
CA ASP A 474 1.28 -14.82 30.75
C ASP A 474 2.69 -15.34 30.43
N THR A 475 3.43 -15.84 31.40
CA THR A 475 4.83 -16.26 31.23
C THR A 475 4.97 -17.57 30.47
N SER A 476 3.90 -18.08 29.86
CA SER A 476 3.90 -19.32 29.10
C SER A 476 4.40 -19.13 27.67
N LEU A 477 5.16 -20.08 27.16
CA LEU A 477 5.55 -20.14 25.74
C LEU A 477 4.40 -20.62 24.83
N SER A 478 3.28 -21.01 25.40
CA SER A 478 2.11 -21.51 24.69
C SER A 478 0.84 -21.17 25.45
N ALA A 479 -0.07 -20.45 24.82
CA ALA A 479 -1.36 -20.09 25.39
C ALA A 479 -2.48 -20.43 24.39
N THR A 480 -3.12 -21.56 24.61
CA THR A 480 -4.19 -22.09 23.76
C THR A 480 -5.51 -22.31 24.51
N SER A 481 -5.56 -21.98 25.81
CA SER A 481 -6.75 -22.18 26.62
C SER A 481 -7.78 -21.05 26.44
N ILE A 482 -9.03 -21.37 26.78
CA ILE A 482 -10.20 -20.49 26.60
C ILE A 482 -10.32 -19.44 27.76
N ASP A 483 -9.37 -19.38 28.68
CA ASP A 483 -9.38 -18.42 29.80
C ASP A 483 -9.06 -16.97 29.35
N MET A 484 -9.58 -16.59 28.19
CA MET A 484 -9.33 -15.30 27.50
C MET A 484 -10.04 -14.13 28.18
N LEU A 485 -10.99 -14.42 29.10
CA LEU A 485 -11.84 -13.40 29.70
C LEU A 485 -11.41 -13.00 31.13
N ASP A 486 -10.36 -13.63 31.66
CA ASP A 486 -9.79 -13.21 32.93
C ASP A 486 -9.12 -11.85 32.84
N GLU A 487 -9.05 -11.17 33.98
CA GLU A 487 -8.43 -9.85 34.08
C GLU A 487 -6.98 -9.87 33.56
N ILE A 488 -6.64 -8.91 32.70
CA ILE A 488 -5.29 -8.71 32.18
C ILE A 488 -4.50 -7.96 33.26
N THR A 489 -3.36 -8.50 33.68
CA THR A 489 -2.37 -7.68 34.41
C THR A 489 -1.53 -6.94 33.36
N PRO A 490 -1.73 -5.63 33.16
CA PRO A 490 -1.09 -4.91 32.09
C PRO A 490 0.44 -4.94 32.21
N GLN A 491 1.14 -5.02 31.10
CA GLN A 491 2.58 -4.78 30.98
C GLN A 491 2.82 -3.50 30.20
N TRP A 492 2.00 -3.30 29.16
CA TRP A 492 1.97 -2.08 28.40
C TRP A 492 0.59 -1.87 27.78
N ASN A 493 0.28 -0.63 27.55
CA ASN A 493 -0.92 -0.26 26.80
C ASN A 493 -0.62 0.91 25.86
N THR A 494 -1.45 1.03 24.84
CA THR A 494 -1.29 2.05 23.82
C THR A 494 -2.63 2.61 23.40
N HIS A 495 -2.68 3.91 23.20
CA HIS A 495 -3.85 4.62 22.68
C HIS A 495 -3.43 5.45 21.48
N SER A 496 -4.18 5.38 20.41
CA SER A 496 -4.04 6.29 19.27
C SER A 496 -5.37 6.94 18.96
N VAL A 497 -5.39 8.25 18.90
CA VAL A 497 -6.53 9.05 18.45
C VAL A 497 -6.08 9.83 17.23
N SER A 498 -6.84 9.73 16.14
CA SER A 498 -6.61 10.51 14.94
C SER A 498 -7.96 11.05 14.46
N THR A 499 -8.04 12.35 14.24
CA THR A 499 -9.27 12.99 13.76
C THR A 499 -8.93 14.10 12.78
N GLY A 500 -9.76 14.27 11.79
CA GLY A 500 -9.55 15.28 10.78
C GLY A 500 -10.85 15.86 10.23
N VAL A 501 -10.70 17.02 9.65
CA VAL A 501 -11.72 17.71 8.89
C VAL A 501 -11.12 18.12 7.55
N SER A 502 -11.85 17.83 6.47
CA SER A 502 -11.49 18.26 5.12
C SER A 502 -12.64 19.08 4.55
N VAL A 503 -12.30 20.23 3.98
CA VAL A 503 -13.24 21.18 3.38
C VAL A 503 -12.74 21.54 1.99
N SER A 504 -13.55 21.25 0.97
CA SER A 504 -13.29 21.61 -0.43
C SER A 504 -14.37 22.59 -0.92
N PRO A 505 -14.28 23.87 -0.53
CA PRO A 505 -15.34 24.85 -0.79
C PRO A 505 -15.57 25.09 -2.27
N VAL A 506 -14.56 24.84 -3.08
CA VAL A 506 -14.56 24.87 -4.55
C VAL A 506 -13.61 23.78 -5.06
N ASN A 507 -13.76 23.35 -6.31
CA ASN A 507 -13.01 22.23 -6.89
C ASN A 507 -11.49 22.43 -6.90
N PHE A 508 -11.03 23.68 -6.86
CA PHE A 508 -9.61 24.05 -6.93
C PHE A 508 -9.02 24.42 -5.55
N MET A 509 -9.72 24.12 -4.45
CA MET A 509 -9.24 24.44 -3.10
C MET A 509 -9.59 23.32 -2.13
N ASN A 510 -8.57 22.84 -1.43
CA ASN A 510 -8.71 21.87 -0.34
C ASN A 510 -8.09 22.43 0.95
N ILE A 511 -8.78 22.29 2.05
CA ILE A 511 -8.32 22.66 3.39
C ILE A 511 -8.48 21.45 4.28
N GLU A 512 -7.40 21.04 4.92
CA GLU A 512 -7.40 19.92 5.84
C GLU A 512 -6.80 20.31 7.18
N CYS A 513 -7.41 19.82 8.25
CA CYS A 513 -6.89 19.94 9.60
C CYS A 513 -6.95 18.58 10.28
N ILE A 514 -5.80 18.08 10.73
CA ILE A 514 -5.65 16.76 11.35
C ILE A 514 -5.07 16.97 12.75
N TYR A 515 -5.62 16.26 13.72
CA TYR A 515 -5.05 16.09 15.05
C TYR A 515 -4.80 14.60 15.30
N GLU A 516 -3.62 14.29 15.78
CA GLU A 516 -3.22 12.94 16.15
C GLU A 516 -2.55 12.94 17.52
N ARG A 517 -2.87 11.93 18.31
CA ARG A 517 -2.22 11.65 19.58
C ARG A 517 -1.93 10.15 19.66
N ILE A 518 -0.68 9.84 20.03
CA ILE A 518 -0.29 8.50 20.43
C ILE A 518 0.18 8.58 21.88
N TYR A 519 -0.30 7.64 22.66
CA TYR A 519 0.15 7.38 24.01
C TYR A 519 0.62 5.93 24.12
N ALA A 520 1.77 5.70 24.72
CA ALA A 520 2.25 4.39 25.10
C ALA A 520 2.65 4.42 26.58
N GLY A 521 2.06 3.52 27.37
CA GLY A 521 2.36 3.35 28.79
C GLY A 521 2.98 1.98 29.04
N PHE A 522 4.02 1.95 29.85
CA PHE A 522 4.77 0.75 30.21
C PHE A 522 4.83 0.65 31.73
N GLU A 523 4.53 -0.55 32.25
CA GLU A 523 4.61 -0.83 33.68
C GLU A 523 6.07 -0.88 34.17
N GLU A 524 6.22 -0.79 35.49
CA GLU A 524 7.50 -0.94 36.18
C GLU A 524 8.21 -2.24 35.72
N ASP A 525 9.52 -2.17 35.52
CA ASP A 525 10.37 -3.27 35.03
C ASP A 525 10.14 -3.75 33.58
N TYR A 526 9.29 -3.08 32.79
CA TYR A 526 9.18 -3.47 31.38
C TYR A 526 10.43 -3.04 30.58
N PHE A 527 10.77 -1.74 30.57
CA PHE A 527 12.00 -1.18 30.00
C PHE A 527 12.89 -0.52 31.07
N TYR A 528 12.28 0.03 32.13
CA TYR A 528 12.91 0.85 33.15
C TYR A 528 12.50 0.36 34.54
N GLU A 529 13.23 0.78 35.59
CA GLU A 529 12.94 0.47 37.00
C GLU A 529 11.64 1.16 37.52
N SER A 530 11.01 2.03 36.72
CA SER A 530 9.79 2.76 37.05
C SER A 530 8.82 2.75 35.87
N GLU A 531 7.56 3.06 36.11
CA GLU A 531 6.57 3.29 35.07
C GLU A 531 7.07 4.34 34.06
N TYR A 532 6.93 4.04 32.76
CA TYR A 532 7.39 4.89 31.67
C TYR A 532 6.26 5.19 30.70
N ASN A 533 6.12 6.43 30.29
CA ASN A 533 5.08 6.85 29.37
C ASN A 533 5.68 7.69 28.23
N GLU A 534 5.21 7.44 27.01
CA GLU A 534 5.50 8.24 25.84
C GLU A 534 4.22 8.85 25.27
N ILE A 535 4.27 10.12 24.93
CA ILE A 535 3.15 10.83 24.32
C ILE A 535 3.66 11.60 23.11
N THR A 536 3.02 11.38 21.96
CA THR A 536 3.21 12.20 20.77
C THR A 536 1.89 12.87 20.41
N ASP A 537 1.89 14.20 20.40
CA ASP A 537 0.80 15.02 19.88
C ASP A 537 1.22 15.66 18.57
N ARG A 538 0.40 15.58 17.54
CA ARG A 538 0.60 16.24 16.25
C ARG A 538 -0.65 16.98 15.82
N ILE A 539 -0.48 18.22 15.39
CA ILE A 539 -1.50 19.00 14.69
C ILE A 539 -0.93 19.33 13.33
N PHE A 540 -1.71 19.07 12.32
CA PHE A 540 -1.36 19.39 10.96
C PHE A 540 -2.49 20.19 10.32
N PHE A 541 -2.14 21.33 9.74
CA PHE A 541 -3.03 22.15 8.94
C PHE A 541 -2.46 22.25 7.54
N PHE A 542 -3.29 22.07 6.55
CA PHE A 542 -2.91 22.08 5.16
C PHE A 542 -3.95 22.84 4.32
N LEU A 543 -3.47 23.69 3.43
CA LEU A 543 -4.25 24.35 2.41
C LEU A 543 -3.57 24.12 1.07
N GLU A 544 -4.33 23.58 0.13
CA GLU A 544 -3.98 23.44 -1.26
C GLU A 544 -4.86 24.35 -2.09
N TYR A 545 -4.24 25.09 -3.00
CA TYR A 545 -4.91 25.93 -3.97
C TYR A 545 -4.35 25.67 -5.37
N GLU A 546 -5.14 25.02 -6.20
CA GLU A 546 -4.83 24.78 -7.60
C GLU A 546 -5.34 25.97 -8.42
N TYR A 547 -4.42 26.82 -8.90
CA TYR A 547 -4.79 28.01 -9.66
C TYR A 547 -4.81 27.77 -11.18
N ASP A 548 -4.28 26.66 -11.64
CA ASP A 548 -4.31 26.12 -13.00
C ASP A 548 -3.92 24.65 -12.94
N SER A 549 -4.20 23.86 -13.97
CA SER A 549 -3.84 22.44 -14.00
C SER A 549 -2.36 22.24 -13.67
N TYR A 550 -2.06 21.39 -12.68
CA TYR A 550 -0.72 21.11 -12.14
C TYR A 550 0.06 22.33 -11.61
N LYS A 551 -0.61 23.43 -11.33
CA LYS A 551 -0.01 24.63 -10.73
C LYS A 551 -0.63 24.89 -9.38
N ASN A 552 0.06 24.47 -8.35
CA ASN A 552 -0.47 24.47 -6.99
C ASN A 552 0.35 25.35 -6.05
N LEU A 553 -0.35 26.04 -5.18
CA LEU A 553 0.19 26.68 -4.00
C LEU A 553 -0.25 25.88 -2.77
N TYR A 554 0.70 25.48 -1.96
CA TYR A 554 0.45 24.79 -0.71
C TYR A 554 0.94 25.62 0.46
N ILE A 555 0.15 25.65 1.52
CA ILE A 555 0.51 26.23 2.81
C ILE A 555 0.24 25.18 3.86
N GLY A 556 1.28 24.82 4.62
CA GLY A 556 1.15 23.83 5.68
C GLY A 556 1.76 24.31 6.98
N TYR A 557 1.13 23.91 8.07
CA TYR A 557 1.64 24.10 9.41
C TYR A 557 1.59 22.77 10.15
N ARG A 558 2.73 22.33 10.67
CA ARG A 558 2.85 21.14 11.49
C ARG A 558 3.39 21.52 12.87
N TYR A 559 2.65 21.16 13.89
CA TYR A 559 3.10 21.19 15.27
C TYR A 559 3.18 19.76 15.78
N GLN A 560 4.31 19.36 16.32
CA GLN A 560 4.49 18.06 16.95
C GLN A 560 5.19 18.24 18.29
N LYS A 561 4.69 17.53 19.29
CA LYS A 561 5.26 17.48 20.62
C LYS A 561 5.47 16.03 21.02
N ASN A 562 6.71 15.67 21.28
CA ASN A 562 7.09 14.37 21.81
C ASN A 562 7.49 14.56 23.27
N ALA A 563 6.80 13.87 24.17
CA ALA A 563 7.07 13.92 25.59
C ALA A 563 7.19 12.50 26.15
N ASN A 564 8.12 12.28 27.03
CA ASN A 564 8.22 11.07 27.81
C ASN A 564 8.37 11.42 29.29
N SER A 565 8.25 10.42 30.17
CA SER A 565 8.32 10.63 31.62
C SER A 565 9.70 11.04 32.12
N GLU A 566 10.76 10.87 31.31
CA GLU A 566 12.16 11.06 31.76
C GLU A 566 12.86 12.28 31.16
N SER A 567 12.34 12.87 30.09
CA SER A 567 13.01 13.98 29.40
C SER A 567 12.11 15.18 29.15
N SER A 568 12.76 16.34 28.89
CA SER A 568 12.04 17.52 28.43
C SER A 568 11.39 17.25 27.07
N PRO A 569 10.16 17.77 26.83
CA PRO A 569 9.45 17.55 25.58
C PRO A 569 10.25 18.05 24.37
N GLY A 570 10.43 17.21 23.38
CA GLY A 570 10.83 17.63 22.04
C GLY A 570 9.66 18.34 21.36
N ILE A 571 9.89 19.52 20.81
CA ILE A 571 8.87 20.28 20.07
C ILE A 571 9.39 20.51 18.65
N GLU A 572 8.54 20.32 17.67
CA GLU A 572 8.71 20.74 16.28
C GLU A 572 7.54 21.67 15.92
N SER A 573 7.83 22.79 15.29
CA SER A 573 6.81 23.75 14.89
C SER A 573 7.18 24.34 13.54
N LEU A 574 6.64 23.74 12.49
CA LEU A 574 7.02 23.96 11.11
C LEU A 574 5.92 24.64 10.32
N LEU A 575 6.19 25.85 9.83
CA LEU A 575 5.37 26.50 8.80
C LEU A 575 6.11 26.39 7.47
N PHE A 576 5.41 25.95 6.42
CA PHE A 576 5.98 25.86 5.09
C PHE A 576 5.04 26.34 4.00
N PHE A 577 5.66 26.78 2.92
CA PHE A 577 5.00 27.16 1.68
C PHE A 577 5.64 26.36 0.56
N LYS A 578 4.82 25.78 -0.31
CA LYS A 578 5.28 25.08 -1.50
C LYS A 578 4.55 25.60 -2.71
N PHE A 579 5.30 25.74 -3.77
CA PHE A 579 4.80 26.12 -5.08
C PHE A 579 5.20 25.05 -6.08
N THR A 580 4.24 24.63 -6.93
CA THR A 580 4.49 23.80 -8.10
C THR A 580 3.98 24.52 -9.34
N GLY A 581 4.64 24.29 -10.46
CA GLY A 581 4.26 24.89 -11.75
C GLY A 581 4.37 23.89 -12.88
N LEU A 582 3.66 24.15 -13.96
CA LEU A 582 3.79 23.42 -15.22
C LEU A 582 4.02 24.42 -16.36
N PHE A 583 5.06 24.19 -17.16
CA PHE A 583 5.35 24.91 -18.40
C PHE A 583 5.45 23.92 -19.54
N GLU A 584 4.77 24.19 -20.62
CA GLU A 584 4.81 23.40 -21.85
C GLU A 584 5.55 24.17 -22.95
N ILE A 585 6.47 23.49 -23.63
CA ILE A 585 7.31 24.07 -24.70
C ILE A 585 7.14 23.27 -25.97
#